data_cf18a8d9cb530b43b36a463d1da7835a
#
_entry.id   cf18a8d9cb530b43b36a463d1da7835a
#
_cell.length_a   1.000
_cell.length_b   1.000
_cell.length_c   1.000
_cell.angle_alpha   90.00
_cell.angle_beta   90.00
_cell.angle_gamma   90.00
#
_symmetry.space_group_name_H-M   'P 1'
#
loop_
_entity.id
_entity.type
_entity.pdbx_description
1 polymer ?
#
loop_
_entity_poly.entity_id
_entity_poly.type
_entity_poly.pdbx_seq_one_letter_code
_entity_poly.pdbx_strand_id
1 'polypeptide(L)'
;WMQWIRQVPGQGLEWLLELKISSSNNYAPGVKARFTASKDTSNNIFALEMRNLKIEDTAIYYCAKRGSGRKWDRYRAGGRGYEPLIFGAGTQLTVEPGQKSIVKPKLSAFYPPKSSSKDAVQAAVCLASDFFPKDISLQLAFGDKPKANVTRPSSLKP
;
A
#
# COMPACT_ATOMS: atom_id res chain seq x y z
N TRP A 1 -2.65 -3.12 -25.04
CA TRP A 1 -1.41 -3.22 -24.26
C TRP A 1 -1.67 -2.82 -22.82
N MET A 2 -1.19 -3.63 -21.88
CA MET A 2 -1.34 -3.39 -20.44
C MET A 2 0.04 -3.16 -19.85
N GLN A 3 0.13 -2.31 -18.85
CA GLN A 3 1.38 -1.98 -18.19
C GLN A 3 1.24 -2.14 -16.67
N TRP A 4 2.32 -2.52 -16.02
CA TRP A 4 2.44 -2.49 -14.58
C TRP A 4 3.43 -1.41 -14.16
N ILE A 5 3.00 -0.59 -13.24
CA ILE A 5 3.72 0.58 -12.73
C ILE A 5 3.59 0.54 -11.22
N ARG A 6 4.64 0.88 -10.49
CA ARG A 6 4.56 1.00 -9.03
C ARG A 6 4.94 2.39 -8.55
N GLN A 7 4.51 2.71 -7.36
CA GLN A 7 4.92 3.92 -6.64
C GLN A 7 5.36 3.55 -5.24
N VAL A 8 6.66 3.63 -4.98
CA VAL A 8 7.25 3.48 -3.66
C VAL A 8 6.95 4.74 -2.85
N PRO A 9 6.63 4.66 -1.53
CA PRO A 9 6.36 5.82 -0.71
C PRO A 9 7.46 6.89 -0.82
N GLY A 10 7.05 8.14 -1.07
CA GLY A 10 7.98 9.27 -1.24
C GLY A 10 8.72 9.33 -2.57
N GLN A 11 8.45 8.43 -3.50
CA GLN A 11 9.07 8.39 -4.83
C GLN A 11 8.05 8.61 -5.95
N GLY A 12 8.56 8.87 -7.16
CA GLY A 12 7.75 8.95 -8.37
C GLY A 12 7.26 7.58 -8.85
N LEU A 13 6.55 7.59 -9.97
CA LEU A 13 6.10 6.37 -10.63
C LEU A 13 7.29 5.65 -11.28
N GLU A 14 7.38 4.35 -11.08
CA GLU A 14 8.38 3.47 -11.67
C GLU A 14 7.68 2.47 -12.60
N TRP A 15 8.05 2.50 -13.88
CA TRP A 15 7.55 1.55 -14.86
C TRP A 15 8.24 0.19 -14.68
N LEU A 16 7.45 -0.88 -14.62
CA LEU A 16 7.95 -2.23 -14.40
C LEU A 16 7.97 -3.06 -15.70
N LEU A 17 6.85 -3.12 -16.39
CA LEU A 17 6.73 -3.95 -17.58
C LEU A 17 5.50 -3.60 -18.43
N GLU A 18 5.54 -4.06 -19.67
CA GLU A 18 4.43 -3.98 -20.61
C GLU A 18 4.09 -5.37 -21.16
N LEU A 19 2.81 -5.73 -21.08
CA LEU A 19 2.25 -6.89 -21.74
C LEU A 19 1.69 -6.51 -23.10
N LYS A 20 2.08 -7.28 -24.12
CA LYS A 20 1.56 -7.18 -25.48
C LYS A 20 0.69 -8.39 -25.81
N ILE A 21 -0.31 -8.20 -26.67
CA ILE A 21 -1.25 -9.29 -27.02
C ILE A 21 -0.58 -10.35 -27.90
N SER A 22 0.27 -9.94 -28.83
CA SER A 22 0.80 -10.79 -29.89
C SER A 22 2.33 -10.78 -30.01
N SER A 23 3.05 -10.23 -29.03
CA SER A 23 4.51 -10.18 -29.04
C SER A 23 5.10 -10.35 -27.66
N SER A 24 6.42 -10.45 -27.57
CA SER A 24 7.12 -10.56 -26.29
C SER A 24 6.86 -9.36 -25.39
N ASN A 25 6.73 -9.63 -24.09
CA ASN A 25 6.60 -8.59 -23.07
C ASN A 25 7.90 -7.81 -22.91
N ASN A 26 7.80 -6.52 -22.63
CA ASN A 26 8.93 -5.67 -22.29
C ASN A 26 9.03 -5.52 -20.77
N TYR A 27 10.25 -5.54 -20.25
CA TYR A 27 10.54 -5.41 -18.82
C TYR A 27 11.58 -4.32 -18.59
N ALA A 28 11.45 -3.59 -17.50
CA ALA A 28 12.51 -2.73 -17.01
C ALA A 28 13.75 -3.57 -16.59
N PRO A 29 14.95 -3.00 -16.61
CA PRO A 29 16.15 -3.68 -16.17
C PRO A 29 16.00 -4.29 -14.76
N GLY A 30 16.38 -5.55 -14.60
CA GLY A 30 16.32 -6.25 -13.32
C GLY A 30 14.92 -6.75 -12.89
N VAL A 31 13.84 -6.29 -13.52
CA VAL A 31 12.46 -6.66 -13.14
C VAL A 31 12.15 -8.11 -13.52
N LYS A 32 12.52 -8.53 -14.70
CA LYS A 32 12.21 -9.87 -15.23
C LYS A 32 12.68 -11.03 -14.35
N ALA A 33 13.72 -10.84 -13.58
CA ALA A 33 14.28 -11.88 -12.70
C ALA A 33 13.30 -12.29 -11.57
N ARG A 34 12.44 -11.35 -11.13
CA ARG A 34 11.53 -11.57 -10.00
C ARG A 34 10.06 -11.36 -10.33
N PHE A 35 9.76 -10.64 -11.38
CA PHE A 35 8.39 -10.26 -11.74
C PHE A 35 8.00 -10.87 -13.08
N THR A 36 6.87 -11.52 -13.11
CA THR A 36 6.29 -12.12 -14.31
C THR A 36 4.85 -11.67 -14.46
N ALA A 37 4.48 -11.21 -15.64
CA ALA A 37 3.11 -10.85 -15.91
C ALA A 37 2.46 -11.87 -16.83
N SER A 38 1.22 -12.17 -16.55
CA SER A 38 0.38 -13.07 -17.34
C SER A 38 -0.96 -12.43 -17.67
N LYS A 39 -1.64 -12.97 -18.66
CA LYS A 39 -2.99 -12.56 -19.05
C LYS A 39 -3.84 -13.78 -19.32
N ASP A 40 -5.10 -13.67 -18.92
CA ASP A 40 -6.19 -14.54 -19.33
C ASP A 40 -7.23 -13.68 -20.03
N THR A 41 -7.25 -13.73 -21.35
CA THR A 41 -8.15 -12.89 -22.17
C THR A 41 -9.61 -13.36 -22.10
N SER A 42 -9.85 -14.63 -21.81
CA SER A 42 -11.20 -15.18 -21.66
C SER A 42 -11.90 -14.65 -20.41
N ASN A 43 -11.14 -14.43 -19.34
CA ASN A 43 -11.65 -13.92 -18.08
C ASN A 43 -11.31 -12.45 -17.83
N ASN A 44 -10.66 -11.75 -18.79
CA ASN A 44 -10.17 -10.39 -18.65
C ASN A 44 -9.24 -10.18 -17.44
N ILE A 45 -8.44 -11.17 -17.11
CA ILE A 45 -7.50 -11.13 -15.99
C ILE A 45 -6.11 -10.77 -16.49
N PHE A 46 -5.49 -9.77 -15.84
CA PHE A 46 -4.09 -9.42 -15.96
C PHE A 46 -3.44 -9.56 -14.59
N ALA A 47 -2.48 -10.46 -14.46
CA ALA A 47 -1.84 -10.75 -13.20
C ALA A 47 -0.35 -10.39 -13.24
N LEU A 48 0.15 -9.86 -12.11
CA LEU A 48 1.55 -9.65 -11.83
C LEU A 48 1.97 -10.63 -10.73
N GLU A 49 2.82 -11.58 -11.08
CA GLU A 49 3.45 -12.47 -10.12
C GLU A 49 4.79 -11.89 -9.68
N MET A 50 4.98 -11.76 -8.38
CA MET A 50 6.21 -11.26 -7.79
C MET A 50 6.81 -12.32 -6.88
N ARG A 51 8.10 -12.63 -7.07
CA ARG A 51 8.84 -13.63 -6.30
C ARG A 51 9.93 -12.99 -5.46
N ASN A 52 10.30 -13.66 -4.36
CA ASN A 52 11.36 -13.20 -3.46
C ASN A 52 11.19 -11.72 -3.06
N LEU A 53 9.99 -11.41 -2.54
CA LEU A 53 9.64 -10.05 -2.12
C LEU A 53 10.59 -9.54 -1.05
N LYS A 54 10.94 -8.27 -1.16
CA LYS A 54 11.81 -7.54 -0.24
C LYS A 54 11.04 -6.35 0.34
N ILE A 55 11.52 -5.81 1.44
CA ILE A 55 10.89 -4.63 2.09
C ILE A 55 10.77 -3.45 1.12
N GLU A 56 11.76 -3.28 0.25
CA GLU A 56 11.77 -2.24 -0.80
C GLU A 56 10.72 -2.44 -1.90
N ASP A 57 10.06 -3.60 -1.97
CA ASP A 57 8.93 -3.82 -2.87
C ASP A 57 7.60 -3.29 -2.29
N THR A 58 7.61 -2.75 -1.07
CA THR A 58 6.46 -2.03 -0.49
C THR A 58 6.13 -0.83 -1.34
N ALA A 59 4.96 -0.85 -1.99
CA ALA A 59 4.55 0.19 -2.94
C ALA A 59 3.06 0.07 -3.26
N ILE A 60 2.52 1.06 -3.95
CA ILE A 60 1.24 0.94 -4.65
C ILE A 60 1.53 0.46 -6.06
N TYR A 61 0.91 -0.64 -6.45
CA TYR A 61 1.04 -1.23 -7.78
C TYR A 61 -0.19 -0.90 -8.63
N TYR A 62 0.05 -0.30 -9.79
CA TYR A 62 -0.99 0.12 -10.71
C TYR A 62 -0.93 -0.74 -11.98
N CYS A 63 -2.09 -1.23 -12.39
CA CYS A 63 -2.32 -1.73 -13.72
C CYS A 63 -2.78 -0.55 -14.58
N ALA A 64 -2.16 -0.33 -15.73
CA ALA A 64 -2.53 0.74 -16.64
C ALA A 64 -2.72 0.20 -18.06
N LYS A 65 -3.71 0.71 -18.76
CA LYS A 65 -3.92 0.40 -20.17
C LYS A 65 -3.63 1.62 -21.03
N ARG A 66 -3.14 1.39 -22.24
CA ARG A 66 -3.04 2.43 -23.25
C ARG A 66 -4.44 2.78 -23.73
N GLY A 67 -4.78 4.05 -23.72
CA GLY A 67 -6.04 4.54 -24.25
C GLY A 67 -6.10 4.25 -25.75
N SER A 68 -7.05 3.42 -26.18
CA SER A 68 -7.37 3.27 -27.59
C SER A 68 -8.67 4.00 -27.86
N GLY A 69 -8.66 4.97 -28.74
CA GLY A 69 -9.90 5.61 -29.11
C GLY A 69 -9.75 6.68 -30.16
N ARG A 70 -10.64 6.65 -31.13
CA ARG A 70 -10.82 7.67 -32.18
C ARG A 70 -10.96 9.12 -31.66
N LYS A 71 -11.17 9.27 -30.36
CA LYS A 71 -11.26 10.60 -29.69
C LYS A 71 -9.91 11.32 -29.66
N TRP A 72 -8.79 10.59 -29.71
CA TRP A 72 -7.43 11.12 -29.60
C TRP A 72 -6.73 11.29 -30.94
N ASP A 73 -7.30 10.76 -32.03
CA ASP A 73 -6.76 10.96 -33.40
C ASP A 73 -6.76 12.43 -33.85
N ARG A 74 -7.59 13.29 -33.23
CA ARG A 74 -7.61 14.71 -33.50
C ARG A 74 -6.36 15.49 -33.05
N TYR A 75 -5.57 14.92 -32.16
CA TYR A 75 -4.31 15.52 -31.68
C TYR A 75 -3.07 15.01 -32.42
N ARG A 76 -3.25 14.23 -33.46
CA ARG A 76 -2.18 13.66 -34.30
C ARG A 76 -1.58 14.62 -35.30
N ALA A 77 -1.79 15.91 -35.19
CA ALA A 77 -1.11 16.90 -36.03
C ALA A 77 0.39 16.96 -35.64
N GLY A 78 1.20 16.01 -36.13
CA GLY A 78 2.64 16.04 -35.89
C GLY A 78 3.36 14.70 -35.71
N GLY A 79 2.76 13.56 -36.05
CA GLY A 79 3.51 12.32 -36.34
C GLY A 79 3.96 11.43 -35.19
N ARG A 80 3.85 11.82 -33.93
CA ARG A 80 4.05 10.94 -32.76
C ARG A 80 2.91 11.13 -31.76
N GLY A 81 1.84 10.36 -31.98
CA GLY A 81 0.71 10.37 -31.04
C GLY A 81 1.10 9.80 -29.68
N TYR A 82 1.05 10.62 -28.66
CA TYR A 82 1.08 10.13 -27.27
C TYR A 82 -0.30 9.58 -26.94
N GLU A 83 -0.40 8.28 -26.72
CA GLU A 83 -1.61 7.68 -26.21
C GLU A 83 -1.56 7.76 -24.67
N PRO A 84 -2.59 8.34 -24.04
CA PRO A 84 -2.62 8.45 -22.58
C PRO A 84 -2.70 7.08 -21.93
N LEU A 85 -2.07 6.92 -20.79
CA LEU A 85 -2.27 5.77 -19.91
C LEU A 85 -3.50 6.00 -19.03
N ILE A 86 -4.35 5.00 -18.97
CA ILE A 86 -5.51 4.96 -18.08
C ILE A 86 -5.17 3.99 -16.94
N PHE A 87 -5.05 4.53 -15.73
CA PHE A 87 -4.66 3.79 -14.55
C PHE A 87 -5.87 3.16 -13.85
N GLY A 88 -5.68 1.96 -13.29
CA GLY A 88 -6.56 1.40 -12.29
C GLY A 88 -6.39 2.09 -10.93
N ALA A 89 -7.22 1.73 -9.96
CA ALA A 89 -7.22 2.31 -8.62
C ALA A 89 -5.90 2.06 -7.84
N GLY A 90 -5.14 1.04 -8.23
CA GLY A 90 -3.94 0.61 -7.55
C GLY A 90 -4.20 -0.37 -6.41
N THR A 91 -3.17 -1.13 -6.06
CA THR A 91 -3.17 -2.08 -4.94
C THR A 91 -1.99 -1.78 -4.05
N GLN A 92 -2.25 -1.50 -2.78
CA GLN A 92 -1.21 -1.31 -1.79
C GLN A 92 -0.62 -2.66 -1.41
N LEU A 93 0.68 -2.84 -1.62
CA LEU A 93 1.45 -3.96 -1.10
C LEU A 93 2.35 -3.45 0.02
N THR A 94 2.31 -4.11 1.16
CA THR A 94 3.26 -3.92 2.26
C THR A 94 4.03 -5.22 2.46
N VAL A 95 5.34 -5.17 2.31
CA VAL A 95 6.22 -6.31 2.61
C VAL A 95 6.82 -6.10 3.99
N GLU A 96 6.42 -6.94 4.91
CA GLU A 96 6.91 -6.89 6.28
C GLU A 96 8.21 -7.72 6.44
N PRO A 97 9.12 -7.31 7.33
CA PRO A 97 10.29 -8.12 7.65
C PRO A 97 9.84 -9.51 8.11
N GLY A 98 10.46 -10.56 7.61
CA GLY A 98 10.19 -11.93 8.02
C GLY A 98 10.69 -12.19 9.44
N GLN A 99 10.03 -11.61 10.43
CA GLN A 99 10.37 -11.81 11.83
C GLN A 99 9.66 -13.06 12.35
N LYS A 100 10.44 -14.05 12.79
CA LYS A 100 9.92 -15.33 13.28
C LYS A 100 9.37 -15.25 14.71
N SER A 101 9.64 -14.18 15.45
CA SER A 101 9.25 -14.04 16.86
C SER A 101 8.31 -12.86 17.07
N ILE A 102 7.30 -13.09 17.90
CA ILE A 102 6.42 -12.04 18.39
C ILE A 102 7.18 -11.17 19.36
N VAL A 103 7.19 -9.86 19.13
CA VAL A 103 7.75 -8.87 20.05
C VAL A 103 6.59 -8.21 20.80
N LYS A 104 6.60 -8.33 22.13
CA LYS A 104 5.58 -7.71 22.99
C LYS A 104 5.71 -6.20 22.97
N PRO A 105 4.60 -5.45 22.96
CA PRO A 105 4.63 -4.00 22.97
C PRO A 105 5.19 -3.45 24.28
N LYS A 106 5.93 -2.36 24.19
CA LYS A 106 6.20 -1.48 25.33
C LYS A 106 5.00 -0.54 25.46
N LEU A 107 4.40 -0.49 26.65
CA LEU A 107 3.22 0.31 26.92
C LEU A 107 3.58 1.52 27.79
N SER A 108 3.09 2.69 27.41
CA SER A 108 3.16 3.93 28.20
C SER A 108 1.79 4.57 28.28
N ALA A 109 1.39 4.98 29.46
CA ALA A 109 0.12 5.68 29.67
C ALA A 109 0.38 7.11 30.13
N PHE A 110 -0.33 8.06 29.53
CA PHE A 110 -0.25 9.49 29.86
C PHE A 110 -1.61 9.93 30.38
N TYR A 111 -1.59 10.57 31.53
CA TYR A 111 -2.78 11.09 32.20
C TYR A 111 -2.69 12.59 32.30
N PRO A 112 -3.80 13.34 32.15
CA PRO A 112 -3.82 14.75 32.40
C PRO A 112 -3.57 15.01 33.91
N PRO A 113 -2.99 16.15 34.27
CA PRO A 113 -2.88 16.54 35.68
C PRO A 113 -4.29 16.60 36.31
N LYS A 114 -4.38 16.24 37.60
CA LYS A 114 -5.65 16.31 38.33
C LYS A 114 -6.26 17.69 38.22
N SER A 115 -7.39 17.81 37.53
CA SER A 115 -8.19 19.01 37.48
C SER A 115 -9.03 19.12 38.77
N SER A 116 -9.12 20.31 39.33
CA SER A 116 -9.96 20.59 40.49
C SER A 116 -11.47 20.67 40.19
N SER A 117 -11.87 20.62 38.91
CA SER A 117 -13.27 20.63 38.50
C SER A 117 -13.82 19.22 38.39
N LYS A 118 -14.95 18.97 39.07
CA LYS A 118 -15.64 17.67 39.06
C LYS A 118 -16.20 17.27 37.67
N ASP A 119 -16.33 18.20 36.75
CA ASP A 119 -16.92 18.01 35.42
C ASP A 119 -15.90 17.91 34.27
N ALA A 120 -14.60 17.87 34.58
CA ALA A 120 -13.59 17.76 33.55
C ALA A 120 -13.58 16.33 32.93
N VAL A 121 -13.76 16.25 31.63
CA VAL A 121 -13.58 15.02 30.88
C VAL A 121 -12.14 14.58 31.03
N GLN A 122 -11.93 13.45 31.73
CA GLN A 122 -10.60 12.86 31.89
C GLN A 122 -10.34 11.92 30.71
N ALA A 123 -9.36 12.28 29.87
CA ALA A 123 -8.87 11.44 28.79
C ALA A 123 -7.48 10.92 29.16
N ALA A 124 -7.22 9.65 28.85
CA ALA A 124 -5.90 9.07 28.95
C ALA A 124 -5.41 8.66 27.56
N VAL A 125 -4.12 8.78 27.32
CA VAL A 125 -3.47 8.32 26.08
C VAL A 125 -2.61 7.12 26.40
N CYS A 126 -2.77 6.05 25.63
CA CYS A 126 -1.95 4.87 25.73
C CYS A 126 -1.08 4.76 24.47
N LEU A 127 0.24 4.64 24.65
CA LEU A 127 1.21 4.40 23.61
C LEU A 127 1.71 2.97 23.69
N ALA A 128 1.58 2.22 22.60
CA ALA A 128 2.25 0.94 22.40
C ALA A 128 3.37 1.14 21.38
N SER A 129 4.59 0.71 21.70
CA SER A 129 5.76 0.81 20.82
C SER A 129 6.56 -0.48 20.76
N ASP A 130 7.45 -0.59 19.78
CA ASP A 130 8.43 -1.67 19.63
C ASP A 130 7.81 -3.07 19.63
N PHE A 131 6.72 -3.27 18.89
CA PHE A 131 6.02 -4.56 18.85
C PHE A 131 5.93 -5.11 17.41
N PHE A 132 5.76 -6.43 17.32
CA PHE A 132 5.52 -7.15 16.07
C PHE A 132 4.63 -8.37 16.33
N PRO A 133 3.67 -8.69 15.46
CA PRO A 133 3.25 -7.96 14.25
C PRO A 133 2.50 -6.64 14.57
N LYS A 134 2.13 -5.89 13.52
CA LYS A 134 1.45 -4.58 13.67
C LYS A 134 0.03 -4.67 14.21
N ASP A 135 -0.61 -5.84 14.07
CA ASP A 135 -1.95 -6.06 14.59
C ASP A 135 -1.92 -6.15 16.12
N ILE A 136 -2.61 -5.21 16.75
CA ILE A 136 -2.67 -5.11 18.21
C ILE A 136 -4.07 -4.67 18.64
N SER A 137 -4.53 -5.22 19.77
CA SER A 137 -5.74 -4.79 20.47
C SER A 137 -5.35 -4.21 21.81
N LEU A 138 -5.73 -2.96 22.06
CA LEU A 138 -5.48 -2.26 23.31
C LEU A 138 -6.78 -2.05 24.07
N GLN A 139 -6.74 -2.34 25.37
CA GLN A 139 -7.84 -2.11 26.29
C GLN A 139 -7.37 -1.25 27.46
N LEU A 140 -8.21 -0.31 27.85
CA LEU A 140 -8.01 0.56 29.00
C LEU A 140 -9.11 0.32 30.04
N ALA A 141 -8.71 0.35 31.31
CA ALA A 141 -9.64 0.36 32.44
C ALA A 141 -9.30 1.53 33.35
N PHE A 142 -10.31 2.19 33.90
CA PHE A 142 -10.17 3.27 34.85
C PHE A 142 -10.72 2.80 36.20
N GLY A 143 -9.83 2.55 37.18
CA GLY A 143 -10.20 2.03 38.47
C GLY A 143 -10.92 0.68 38.33
N ASP A 144 -12.06 0.53 39.03
CA ASP A 144 -12.87 -0.68 39.01
C ASP A 144 -13.84 -0.76 37.82
N LYS A 145 -13.75 0.14 36.86
CA LYS A 145 -14.60 0.12 35.66
C LYS A 145 -14.19 -1.00 34.71
N PRO A 146 -15.15 -1.57 33.96
CA PRO A 146 -14.85 -2.60 32.97
C PRO A 146 -13.88 -2.09 31.89
N LYS A 147 -13.03 -2.98 31.39
CA LYS A 147 -12.10 -2.68 30.30
C LYS A 147 -12.86 -2.24 29.04
N ALA A 148 -12.45 -1.13 28.47
CA ALA A 148 -12.97 -0.64 27.20
C ALA A 148 -11.91 -0.71 26.11
N ASN A 149 -12.31 -1.07 24.90
CA ASN A 149 -11.41 -1.03 23.73
C ASN A 149 -11.02 0.42 23.43
N VAL A 150 -9.74 0.64 23.15
CA VAL A 150 -9.26 1.95 22.70
C VAL A 150 -9.74 2.18 21.28
N THR A 151 -10.74 3.05 21.12
CA THR A 151 -11.29 3.45 19.82
C THR A 151 -10.44 4.54 19.19
N ARG A 152 -9.71 4.20 18.18
CA ARG A 152 -8.78 4.91 17.30
C ARG A 152 -7.32 4.76 17.71
N PRO A 153 -6.59 3.83 17.13
CA PRO A 153 -5.17 3.99 16.94
C PRO A 153 -4.97 5.13 15.91
N SER A 154 -4.72 6.34 16.39
CA SER A 154 -4.29 7.42 15.52
C SER A 154 -2.83 7.15 15.14
N SER A 155 -2.60 6.80 13.88
CA SER A 155 -1.31 6.63 13.21
C SER A 155 -0.38 5.55 13.77
N LEU A 156 -0.44 4.37 13.17
CA LEU A 156 0.74 3.53 13.04
C LEU A 156 1.68 4.24 12.04
N LYS A 157 2.68 4.94 12.51
CA LYS A 157 3.84 5.31 11.69
C LYS A 157 4.80 4.15 11.71
N PRO A 158 5.33 3.74 10.52
CA PRO A 158 6.39 2.74 10.44
C PRO A 158 7.65 3.22 11.13
#